data_45499b2bc1c8127e891e95967b1e6a50
#
_entry.id   45499b2bc1c8127e891e95967b1e6a50
#
_cell.length_a   1.000
_cell.length_b   1.000
_cell.length_c   1.000
_cell.angle_alpha   90.00
_cell.angle_beta   90.00
_cell.angle_gamma   90.00
#
_symmetry.space_group_name_H-M   'P 1'
#
loop_
_entity.id
_entity.type
_entity.pdbx_description
1 polymer ?
#
loop_
_entity_poly.entity_id
_entity_poly.type
_entity_poly.pdbx_seq_one_letter_code
_entity_poly.pdbx_strand_id
1 'polypeptide(L)'
;FALVSRGLLARCRAAARDPESVTELLALAAQLCQAPVCIPQALLHYERDICAEDAYSASGKRAFVMSHVLDMTGAPIVLVSAVPVLRSMGYEVVVLGPDDSGSLQLFVDAGAAVITRAGCTSSNTLWGLALCADFVLANTVVEARVIRALSNAPVPVLWWLHDAFAGYPHIAHQIPKHIAPNVQLYSVGKHAAAAMHSVRPQFDIRPLIYGLPDYAAADFPRCDLGYPADKPLFATVGSFERRKGQDIFCKAIRLLPDAVREKATFLFVGKAADQEMMDAVRTLTTEHPANVFYCKRLSRDEIKNLMEQCTCLVCASRDDPMPTFVTEGLIFGKPSIVSEHTGTAGLITEGVDGFTYPDDDPEKLASILEWAILHPEKLAAMRADCRKLYEAHYSKQSFADTLTAAVKELTEQH
;
A
#
# COMPACT_ATOMS: atom_id res chain seq x y z
N PHE A 1 -17.35 -17.68 14.94
CA PHE A 1 -18.62 -17.76 14.21
C PHE A 1 -18.37 -18.47 12.91
N ALA A 2 -19.01 -19.64 12.71
CA ALA A 2 -19.04 -20.28 11.42
C ALA A 2 -19.90 -19.40 10.50
N LEU A 3 -19.34 -18.95 9.38
CA LEU A 3 -20.07 -18.32 8.30
C LEU A 3 -20.96 -19.37 7.62
N VAL A 4 -22.08 -19.70 8.26
CA VAL A 4 -23.10 -20.55 7.67
C VAL A 4 -24.08 -19.62 6.97
N SER A 5 -24.23 -19.75 5.65
CA SER A 5 -25.20 -18.94 4.93
C SER A 5 -26.60 -19.12 5.52
N ARG A 6 -27.43 -18.05 5.53
CA ARG A 6 -28.84 -18.13 5.99
C ARG A 6 -29.59 -19.27 5.29
N GLY A 7 -29.32 -19.53 4.02
CA GLY A 7 -29.89 -20.63 3.28
C GLY A 7 -29.47 -22.01 3.84
N LEU A 8 -28.22 -22.16 4.24
CA LEU A 8 -27.73 -23.38 4.86
C LEU A 8 -28.28 -23.52 6.28
N LEU A 9 -28.33 -22.43 7.05
CA LEU A 9 -28.93 -22.41 8.39
C LEU A 9 -30.45 -22.76 8.32
N ALA A 10 -31.18 -22.22 7.35
CA ALA A 10 -32.58 -22.56 7.10
C ALA A 10 -32.76 -24.04 6.71
N ARG A 11 -31.85 -24.59 5.90
CA ARG A 11 -31.85 -26.03 5.56
C ARG A 11 -31.51 -26.92 6.77
N CYS A 12 -30.57 -26.49 7.64
CA CYS A 12 -30.27 -27.18 8.89
C CYS A 12 -31.48 -27.18 9.84
N ARG A 13 -32.20 -26.08 9.96
CA ARG A 13 -33.43 -25.97 10.75
C ARG A 13 -34.58 -26.79 10.16
N ALA A 14 -34.74 -26.82 8.85
CA ALA A 14 -35.75 -27.61 8.18
C ALA A 14 -35.50 -29.12 8.30
N ALA A 15 -34.25 -29.56 8.54
CA ALA A 15 -33.88 -30.93 8.79
C ALA A 15 -34.18 -31.43 10.22
N ALA A 16 -34.96 -30.68 11.00
CA ALA A 16 -35.56 -31.02 12.29
C ALA A 16 -34.62 -31.23 13.49
N ARG A 17 -33.49 -30.55 13.52
CA ARG A 17 -32.66 -30.48 14.75
C ARG A 17 -32.09 -29.08 14.90
N ASP A 18 -32.49 -28.38 15.97
CA ASP A 18 -31.72 -27.21 16.45
C ASP A 18 -30.39 -27.71 17.00
N PRO A 19 -29.25 -27.35 16.39
CA PRO A 19 -27.95 -27.79 16.88
C PRO A 19 -27.66 -27.14 18.25
N GLU A 20 -27.40 -27.96 19.26
CA GLU A 20 -27.10 -27.49 20.61
C GLU A 20 -25.66 -26.94 20.72
N SER A 21 -24.83 -27.18 19.69
CA SER A 21 -23.45 -26.69 19.64
C SER A 21 -23.02 -26.28 18.24
N VAL A 22 -22.00 -25.42 18.16
CA VAL A 22 -21.36 -25.02 16.88
C VAL A 22 -20.81 -26.26 16.14
N THR A 23 -20.31 -27.26 16.87
CA THR A 23 -19.76 -28.50 16.30
C THR A 23 -20.85 -29.32 15.63
N GLU A 24 -22.03 -29.44 16.25
CA GLU A 24 -23.19 -30.11 15.63
C GLU A 24 -23.72 -29.37 14.41
N LEU A 25 -23.78 -28.04 14.47
CA LEU A 25 -24.14 -27.20 13.33
C LEU A 25 -23.20 -27.45 12.14
N LEU A 26 -21.91 -27.54 12.40
CA LEU A 26 -20.88 -27.77 11.38
C LEU A 26 -20.97 -29.17 10.80
N ALA A 27 -21.20 -30.19 11.64
CA ALA A 27 -21.38 -31.58 11.19
C ALA A 27 -22.64 -31.73 10.33
N LEU A 28 -23.76 -31.09 10.72
CA LEU A 28 -25.00 -31.09 9.97
C LEU A 28 -24.86 -30.32 8.65
N ALA A 29 -24.16 -29.18 8.64
CA ALA A 29 -23.87 -28.43 7.43
C ALA A 29 -23.02 -29.23 6.43
N ALA A 30 -22.02 -29.96 6.92
CA ALA A 30 -21.19 -30.84 6.08
C ALA A 30 -22.01 -32.00 5.47
N GLN A 31 -22.95 -32.58 6.20
CA GLN A 31 -23.85 -33.62 5.68
C GLN A 31 -24.81 -33.09 4.61
N LEU A 32 -25.31 -31.87 4.76
CA LEU A 32 -26.30 -31.27 3.83
C LEU A 32 -25.67 -30.71 2.56
N CYS A 33 -24.38 -30.44 2.54
CA CYS A 33 -23.70 -29.86 1.39
C CYS A 33 -23.24 -30.84 0.33
N GLN A 34 -23.31 -32.18 0.57
CA GLN A 34 -22.84 -33.24 -0.34
C GLN A 34 -21.40 -33.06 -0.92
N ALA A 35 -20.66 -32.09 -0.39
CA ALA A 35 -19.27 -31.84 -0.72
C ALA A 35 -18.48 -31.72 0.60
N PRO A 36 -17.21 -32.10 0.64
CA PRO A 36 -16.39 -31.89 1.82
C PRO A 36 -16.18 -30.42 2.05
N VAL A 37 -17.05 -29.82 2.87
CA VAL A 37 -16.85 -28.46 3.38
C VAL A 37 -15.81 -28.60 4.49
N CYS A 38 -14.53 -28.41 4.15
CA CYS A 38 -13.52 -28.14 5.16
C CYS A 38 -13.82 -26.77 5.79
N ILE A 39 -14.52 -26.79 6.92
CA ILE A 39 -14.61 -25.61 7.78
C ILE A 39 -13.30 -25.60 8.57
N PRO A 40 -12.41 -24.64 8.34
CA PRO A 40 -11.14 -24.63 9.04
C PRO A 40 -11.39 -24.47 10.55
N GLN A 41 -10.68 -25.20 11.37
CA GLN A 41 -10.66 -24.96 12.84
C GLN A 41 -10.37 -23.51 13.24
N ALA A 42 -9.85 -22.71 12.30
CA ALA A 42 -9.57 -21.28 12.42
C ALA A 42 -10.79 -20.44 12.80
N LEU A 43 -12.00 -20.84 12.38
CA LEU A 43 -13.23 -20.11 12.69
C LEU A 43 -13.75 -20.39 14.12
N LEU A 44 -13.10 -21.25 14.89
CA LEU A 44 -13.54 -21.67 16.23
C LEU A 44 -12.85 -20.94 17.38
N HIS A 45 -11.83 -20.13 17.13
CA HIS A 45 -11.13 -19.35 18.15
C HIS A 45 -11.31 -17.85 17.95
N TYR A 46 -12.52 -17.35 18.20
CA TYR A 46 -12.76 -15.94 18.41
C TYR A 46 -13.09 -15.70 19.89
N GLU A 47 -12.12 -15.26 20.65
CA GLU A 47 -12.34 -14.71 21.98
C GLU A 47 -12.51 -13.19 21.89
N ARG A 48 -13.76 -12.77 22.14
CA ARG A 48 -14.25 -11.46 22.64
C ARG A 48 -14.56 -10.33 21.65
N ASP A 49 -15.77 -9.87 21.90
CA ASP A 49 -16.31 -8.50 21.76
C ASP A 49 -16.23 -7.82 20.38
N ILE A 50 -16.79 -8.47 19.39
CA ILE A 50 -17.53 -7.70 18.40
C ILE A 50 -18.96 -7.63 18.93
N CYS A 51 -19.41 -6.43 19.30
CA CYS A 51 -20.84 -6.14 19.45
C CYS A 51 -21.47 -6.29 18.07
N ALA A 52 -21.94 -7.50 17.79
CA ALA A 52 -22.34 -7.95 16.46
C ALA A 52 -23.75 -7.47 16.09
N GLU A 53 -24.40 -6.62 16.88
CA GLU A 53 -25.77 -6.20 16.61
C GLU A 53 -25.88 -5.20 15.44
N ASP A 54 -24.82 -4.43 15.14
CA ASP A 54 -24.85 -3.46 14.03
C ASP A 54 -24.16 -3.91 12.74
N ALA A 55 -23.46 -5.04 12.71
CA ALA A 55 -22.63 -5.46 11.60
C ALA A 55 -23.27 -6.45 10.61
N TYR A 56 -24.45 -6.95 10.89
CA TYR A 56 -25.15 -7.92 10.03
C TYR A 56 -26.39 -7.32 9.40
N SER A 57 -26.23 -6.52 8.34
CA SER A 57 -27.37 -6.19 7.49
C SER A 57 -27.79 -7.42 6.66
N ALA A 58 -29.09 -7.61 6.50
CA ALA A 58 -29.67 -8.80 5.89
C ALA A 58 -29.53 -8.91 4.37
N SER A 59 -28.84 -7.95 3.72
CA SER A 59 -28.61 -7.89 2.27
C SER A 59 -27.17 -8.24 1.88
N GLY A 60 -26.36 -8.66 2.80
CA GLY A 60 -24.93 -8.72 2.87
C GLY A 60 -24.17 -9.31 1.71
N LYS A 61 -23.79 -8.50 0.75
CA LYS A 61 -22.67 -8.78 -0.13
C LYS A 61 -21.38 -8.82 0.70
N ARG A 62 -20.49 -9.80 0.44
CA ARG A 62 -19.24 -9.96 1.16
C ARG A 62 -18.04 -9.74 0.27
N ALA A 63 -17.11 -8.92 0.74
CA ALA A 63 -15.80 -8.76 0.14
C ALA A 63 -14.73 -9.36 1.06
N PHE A 64 -13.93 -10.28 0.54
CA PHE A 64 -12.72 -10.75 1.20
C PHE A 64 -11.52 -9.95 0.69
N VAL A 65 -10.76 -9.38 1.62
CA VAL A 65 -9.55 -8.62 1.34
C VAL A 65 -8.36 -9.42 1.88
N MET A 66 -7.49 -9.87 1.00
CA MET A 66 -6.37 -10.73 1.34
C MET A 66 -5.07 -9.94 1.38
N SER A 67 -4.36 -10.02 2.51
CA SER A 67 -3.06 -9.40 2.71
C SER A 67 -2.05 -10.44 3.17
N HIS A 68 -0.90 -10.49 2.50
CA HIS A 68 0.18 -11.42 2.84
C HIS A 68 0.83 -11.13 4.19
N VAL A 69 0.62 -9.93 4.74
CA VAL A 69 1.10 -9.46 6.03
C VAL A 69 0.19 -8.33 6.53
N LEU A 70 0.08 -8.16 7.85
CA LEU A 70 -0.68 -7.07 8.47
C LEU A 70 0.25 -6.16 9.29
N ASP A 71 1.40 -5.78 8.72
CA ASP A 71 2.37 -4.88 9.32
C ASP A 71 2.12 -3.40 8.95
N MET A 72 3.00 -2.52 9.40
CA MET A 72 2.93 -1.08 9.15
C MET A 72 3.72 -0.66 7.89
N THR A 73 3.94 -1.56 6.94
CA THR A 73 4.56 -1.24 5.64
C THR A 73 3.57 -0.65 4.64
N GLY A 74 4.06 -0.17 3.50
CA GLY A 74 3.25 0.59 2.54
C GLY A 74 2.02 -0.16 2.02
N ALA A 75 2.17 -1.40 1.54
CA ALA A 75 1.08 -2.13 0.89
C ALA A 75 -0.10 -2.45 1.84
N PRO A 76 0.08 -2.96 3.08
CA PRO A 76 -1.02 -3.11 4.02
C PRO A 76 -1.67 -1.79 4.41
N ILE A 77 -0.88 -0.73 4.63
CA ILE A 77 -1.42 0.58 5.01
C ILE A 77 -2.31 1.17 3.93
N VAL A 78 -1.92 1.09 2.66
CA VAL A 78 -2.76 1.59 1.57
C VAL A 78 -3.99 0.69 1.35
N LEU A 79 -3.89 -0.60 1.64
CA LEU A 79 -5.02 -1.54 1.56
C LEU A 79 -6.15 -1.18 2.53
N VAL A 80 -5.84 -0.60 3.70
CA VAL A 80 -6.86 -0.08 4.64
C VAL A 80 -7.82 0.87 3.95
N SER A 81 -7.35 1.69 2.99
CA SER A 81 -8.18 2.66 2.27
C SER A 81 -9.26 2.01 1.38
N ALA A 82 -9.10 0.74 1.01
CA ALA A 82 -10.09 0.01 0.23
C ALA A 82 -11.35 -0.37 1.06
N VAL A 83 -11.18 -0.55 2.39
CA VAL A 83 -12.27 -0.98 3.27
C VAL A 83 -13.46 -0.02 3.25
N PRO A 84 -13.32 1.29 3.50
CA PRO A 84 -14.46 2.20 3.48
C PRO A 84 -15.10 2.31 2.09
N VAL A 85 -14.33 2.15 1.01
CA VAL A 85 -14.87 2.16 -0.35
C VAL A 85 -15.77 0.94 -0.58
N LEU A 86 -15.28 -0.27 -0.27
CA LEU A 86 -16.07 -1.49 -0.40
C LEU A 86 -17.33 -1.46 0.49
N ARG A 87 -17.22 -0.92 1.70
CA ARG A 87 -18.37 -0.73 2.59
C ARG A 87 -19.40 0.23 2.01
N SER A 88 -18.98 1.33 1.42
CA SER A 88 -19.90 2.27 0.76
C SER A 88 -20.64 1.66 -0.43
N MET A 89 -20.08 0.59 -1.03
CA MET A 89 -20.72 -0.22 -2.08
C MET A 89 -21.67 -1.30 -1.52
N GLY A 90 -21.85 -1.37 -0.19
CA GLY A 90 -22.72 -2.34 0.48
C GLY A 90 -22.08 -3.67 0.82
N TYR A 91 -20.74 -3.78 0.74
CA TYR A 91 -20.04 -5.00 1.15
C TYR A 91 -19.78 -5.05 2.66
N GLU A 92 -20.01 -6.21 3.25
CA GLU A 92 -19.39 -6.61 4.51
C GLU A 92 -17.94 -6.99 4.20
N VAL A 93 -16.96 -6.26 4.77
CA VAL A 93 -15.55 -6.47 4.46
C VAL A 93 -14.89 -7.35 5.50
N VAL A 94 -14.26 -8.43 5.06
CA VAL A 94 -13.47 -9.34 5.89
C VAL A 94 -12.03 -9.35 5.40
N VAL A 95 -11.10 -8.91 6.25
CA VAL A 95 -9.67 -8.93 5.96
C VAL A 95 -9.07 -10.25 6.43
N LEU A 96 -8.27 -10.87 5.58
CA LEU A 96 -7.57 -12.12 5.86
C LEU A 96 -6.06 -11.88 5.84
N GLY A 97 -5.36 -12.22 6.91
CA GLY A 97 -3.91 -12.12 7.00
C GLY A 97 -3.30 -13.25 7.84
N PRO A 98 -1.98 -13.50 7.74
CA PRO A 98 -1.36 -14.63 8.44
C PRO A 98 -1.24 -14.41 9.95
N ASP A 99 -1.02 -13.18 10.38
CA ASP A 99 -0.79 -12.79 11.77
C ASP A 99 -1.09 -11.29 11.95
N ASP A 100 -1.09 -10.82 13.20
CA ASP A 100 -1.13 -9.39 13.52
C ASP A 100 0.30 -8.87 13.72
N SER A 101 0.77 -8.10 12.73
CA SER A 101 2.08 -7.45 12.76
C SER A 101 1.98 -5.94 12.98
N GLY A 102 0.80 -5.42 13.39
CA GLY A 102 0.61 -4.04 13.85
C GLY A 102 -0.40 -3.19 13.09
N SER A 103 -0.92 -3.61 11.94
CA SER A 103 -1.94 -2.85 11.19
C SER A 103 -3.38 -3.34 11.40
N LEU A 104 -3.59 -4.41 12.15
CA LEU A 104 -4.90 -5.01 12.38
C LEU A 104 -5.94 -3.98 12.85
N GLN A 105 -5.58 -3.16 13.85
CA GLN A 105 -6.51 -2.18 14.41
C GLN A 105 -6.96 -1.15 13.37
N LEU A 106 -6.09 -0.79 12.41
CA LEU A 106 -6.46 0.16 11.34
C LEU A 106 -7.57 -0.40 10.44
N PHE A 107 -7.55 -1.71 10.17
CA PHE A 107 -8.62 -2.37 9.39
C PHE A 107 -9.92 -2.42 10.19
N VAL A 108 -9.86 -2.72 11.50
CA VAL A 108 -11.02 -2.71 12.39
C VAL A 108 -11.62 -1.31 12.47
N ASP A 109 -10.80 -0.28 12.67
CA ASP A 109 -11.25 1.13 12.71
C ASP A 109 -11.85 1.60 11.39
N ALA A 110 -11.38 1.05 10.26
CA ALA A 110 -11.97 1.27 8.94
C ALA A 110 -13.31 0.52 8.75
N GLY A 111 -13.66 -0.37 9.67
CA GLY A 111 -14.92 -1.10 9.72
C GLY A 111 -14.89 -2.48 9.07
N ALA A 112 -13.73 -3.12 8.97
CA ALA A 112 -13.63 -4.50 8.55
C ALA A 112 -13.64 -5.46 9.75
N ALA A 113 -14.15 -6.68 9.55
CA ALA A 113 -13.79 -7.81 10.38
C ALA A 113 -12.41 -8.32 9.95
N VAL A 114 -11.55 -8.71 10.90
CA VAL A 114 -10.20 -9.20 10.60
C VAL A 114 -10.03 -10.63 11.09
N ILE A 115 -9.57 -11.51 10.22
CA ILE A 115 -9.23 -12.89 10.56
C ILE A 115 -7.74 -13.07 10.37
N THR A 116 -7.04 -13.33 11.48
CA THR A 116 -5.60 -13.58 11.48
C THR A 116 -5.33 -15.04 11.82
N ARG A 117 -4.70 -15.77 10.90
CA ARG A 117 -4.21 -17.11 11.18
C ARG A 117 -3.18 -17.57 10.16
N ALA A 118 -2.10 -18.20 10.65
CA ALA A 118 -1.21 -18.97 9.80
C ALA A 118 -1.99 -20.01 9.01
N GLY A 119 -1.84 -20.01 7.68
CA GLY A 119 -2.55 -20.93 6.77
C GLY A 119 -3.97 -20.50 6.36
N CYS A 120 -4.46 -19.30 6.75
CA CYS A 120 -5.74 -18.78 6.24
C CYS A 120 -5.74 -18.63 4.70
N THR A 121 -4.55 -18.56 4.10
CA THR A 121 -4.33 -18.52 2.64
C THR A 121 -4.06 -19.89 2.03
N SER A 122 -4.38 -21.00 2.73
CA SER A 122 -4.28 -22.34 2.15
C SER A 122 -5.39 -22.59 1.09
N SER A 123 -5.09 -23.37 0.05
CA SER A 123 -6.01 -23.59 -1.07
C SER A 123 -7.41 -24.08 -0.64
N ASN A 124 -7.48 -24.99 0.33
CA ASN A 124 -8.76 -25.54 0.81
C ASN A 124 -9.59 -24.51 1.56
N THR A 125 -8.95 -23.67 2.38
CA THR A 125 -9.61 -22.58 3.10
C THR A 125 -10.13 -21.54 2.11
N LEU A 126 -9.32 -21.17 1.11
CA LEU A 126 -9.69 -20.16 0.11
C LEU A 126 -10.89 -20.57 -0.72
N TRP A 127 -11.00 -21.86 -1.12
CA TRP A 127 -12.19 -22.35 -1.83
C TRP A 127 -13.46 -22.23 -0.99
N GLY A 128 -13.40 -22.59 0.27
CA GLY A 128 -14.55 -22.44 1.18
C GLY A 128 -14.95 -20.97 1.35
N LEU A 129 -13.98 -20.07 1.46
CA LEU A 129 -14.23 -18.62 1.55
C LEU A 129 -14.78 -18.05 0.24
N ALA A 130 -14.26 -18.49 -0.91
CA ALA A 130 -14.74 -18.05 -2.22
C ALA A 130 -16.24 -18.37 -2.44
N LEU A 131 -16.71 -19.50 -1.92
CA LEU A 131 -18.13 -19.86 -1.97
C LEU A 131 -19.04 -18.97 -1.10
N CYS A 132 -18.44 -18.18 -0.20
CA CYS A 132 -19.14 -17.26 0.70
C CYS A 132 -18.90 -15.79 0.37
N ALA A 133 -18.07 -15.50 -0.62
CA ALA A 133 -17.71 -14.14 -1.04
C ALA A 133 -18.42 -13.77 -2.34
N ASP A 134 -18.78 -12.50 -2.45
CA ASP A 134 -19.28 -11.89 -3.70
C ASP A 134 -18.15 -11.16 -4.43
N PHE A 135 -17.02 -10.92 -3.76
CA PHE A 135 -15.86 -10.25 -4.30
C PHE A 135 -14.59 -10.57 -3.49
N VAL A 136 -13.45 -10.70 -4.15
CA VAL A 136 -12.13 -10.86 -3.51
C VAL A 136 -11.17 -9.79 -4.00
N LEU A 137 -10.49 -9.12 -3.08
CA LEU A 137 -9.35 -8.26 -3.35
C LEU A 137 -8.09 -8.91 -2.80
N ALA A 138 -7.17 -9.32 -3.66
CA ALA A 138 -5.87 -9.89 -3.29
C ALA A 138 -4.76 -8.85 -3.46
N ASN A 139 -3.99 -8.62 -2.40
CA ASN A 139 -3.00 -7.53 -2.32
C ASN A 139 -1.57 -8.06 -2.50
N THR A 140 -0.83 -7.48 -3.44
CA THR A 140 0.55 -7.81 -3.80
C THR A 140 0.74 -9.10 -4.62
N VAL A 141 1.93 -9.23 -5.23
CA VAL A 141 2.31 -10.44 -6.00
C VAL A 141 2.46 -11.68 -5.11
N VAL A 142 2.69 -11.48 -3.80
CA VAL A 142 2.84 -12.58 -2.83
C VAL A 142 1.57 -13.44 -2.78
N GLU A 143 0.39 -12.86 -3.07
CA GLU A 143 -0.88 -13.57 -3.16
C GLU A 143 -1.05 -14.40 -4.45
N ALA A 144 0.00 -14.63 -5.23
CA ALA A 144 -0.06 -15.46 -6.44
C ALA A 144 -0.63 -16.87 -6.19
N ARG A 145 -0.43 -17.43 -4.99
CA ARG A 145 -1.04 -18.70 -4.57
C ARG A 145 -2.55 -18.60 -4.42
N VAL A 146 -3.03 -17.48 -3.86
CA VAL A 146 -4.46 -17.17 -3.73
C VAL A 146 -5.08 -17.10 -5.13
N ILE A 147 -4.44 -16.36 -6.04
CA ILE A 147 -4.89 -16.25 -7.43
C ILE A 147 -4.99 -17.60 -8.12
N ARG A 148 -4.00 -18.48 -7.93
CA ARG A 148 -4.06 -19.85 -8.47
C ARG A 148 -5.18 -20.68 -7.86
N ALA A 149 -5.38 -20.57 -6.54
CA ALA A 149 -6.43 -21.32 -5.85
C ALA A 149 -7.83 -20.86 -6.25
N LEU A 150 -8.01 -19.55 -6.51
CA LEU A 150 -9.29 -18.96 -6.90
C LEU A 150 -9.51 -18.88 -8.42
N SER A 151 -8.54 -19.31 -9.23
CA SER A 151 -8.71 -19.41 -10.69
C SER A 151 -9.92 -20.28 -11.03
N ASN A 152 -10.86 -19.74 -11.82
CA ASN A 152 -12.13 -20.37 -12.19
C ASN A 152 -13.09 -20.60 -10.99
N ALA A 153 -12.86 -20.00 -9.84
CA ALA A 153 -13.86 -19.95 -8.77
C ALA A 153 -15.07 -19.09 -9.18
N PRO A 154 -16.26 -19.32 -8.63
CA PRO A 154 -17.45 -18.51 -8.95
C PRO A 154 -17.45 -17.14 -8.28
N VAL A 155 -16.30 -16.58 -8.01
CA VAL A 155 -16.13 -15.28 -7.36
C VAL A 155 -15.19 -14.40 -8.17
N PRO A 156 -15.56 -13.13 -8.46
CA PRO A 156 -14.66 -12.16 -9.09
C PRO A 156 -13.52 -11.79 -8.17
N VAL A 157 -12.31 -11.73 -8.72
CA VAL A 157 -11.07 -11.47 -8.00
C VAL A 157 -10.32 -10.28 -8.62
N LEU A 158 -10.10 -9.23 -7.83
CA LEU A 158 -9.19 -8.14 -8.17
C LEU A 158 -7.82 -8.41 -7.56
N TRP A 159 -6.79 -8.53 -8.41
CA TRP A 159 -5.42 -8.70 -7.96
C TRP A 159 -4.67 -7.38 -8.06
N TRP A 160 -4.36 -6.78 -6.91
CA TRP A 160 -3.78 -5.45 -6.82
C TRP A 160 -2.27 -5.51 -6.53
N LEU A 161 -1.45 -5.10 -7.47
CA LEU A 161 0.00 -5.22 -7.46
C LEU A 161 0.66 -3.95 -6.90
N HIS A 162 1.50 -4.15 -5.87
CA HIS A 162 2.25 -3.10 -5.19
C HIS A 162 3.76 -3.37 -5.18
N ASP A 163 4.22 -4.32 -5.99
CA ASP A 163 5.53 -4.90 -5.83
C ASP A 163 6.55 -4.27 -6.78
N ALA A 164 7.78 -4.14 -6.28
CA ALA A 164 8.95 -3.72 -7.00
C ALA A 164 9.57 -4.89 -7.80
N PHE A 165 10.42 -4.62 -8.79
CA PHE A 165 11.08 -5.64 -9.60
C PHE A 165 11.83 -6.68 -8.76
N ALA A 166 12.48 -6.25 -7.67
CA ALA A 166 13.25 -7.12 -6.79
C ALA A 166 12.44 -8.28 -6.16
N GLY A 167 11.11 -8.13 -6.03
CA GLY A 167 10.25 -9.17 -5.47
C GLY A 167 9.95 -10.31 -6.44
N TYR A 168 9.91 -10.04 -7.74
CA TYR A 168 9.40 -10.98 -8.73
C TYR A 168 10.26 -12.24 -8.97
N PRO A 169 11.61 -12.21 -8.98
CA PRO A 169 12.41 -13.41 -9.19
C PRO A 169 12.11 -14.53 -8.18
N HIS A 170 11.77 -14.17 -6.95
CA HIS A 170 11.48 -15.13 -5.88
C HIS A 170 10.09 -15.78 -6.00
N ILE A 171 9.11 -15.08 -6.60
CA ILE A 171 7.72 -15.50 -6.67
C ILE A 171 7.27 -15.93 -8.08
N ALA A 172 8.07 -15.66 -9.12
CA ALA A 172 7.71 -15.89 -10.54
C ALA A 172 7.18 -17.30 -10.83
N HIS A 173 7.71 -18.32 -10.14
CA HIS A 173 7.28 -19.71 -10.27
C HIS A 173 5.85 -19.97 -9.74
N GLN A 174 5.33 -19.09 -8.89
CA GLN A 174 3.98 -19.17 -8.32
C GLN A 174 2.95 -18.40 -9.14
N ILE A 175 3.39 -17.43 -9.94
CA ILE A 175 2.51 -16.61 -10.80
C ILE A 175 1.93 -17.50 -11.91
N PRO A 176 0.59 -17.54 -12.10
CA PRO A 176 -0.03 -18.33 -13.17
C PRO A 176 0.53 -17.94 -14.53
N LYS A 177 0.52 -18.86 -15.49
CA LYS A 177 0.90 -18.57 -16.89
C LYS A 177 -0.20 -17.82 -17.63
N HIS A 178 -1.44 -18.04 -17.24
CA HIS A 178 -2.64 -17.39 -17.79
C HIS A 178 -3.53 -16.93 -16.65
N ILE A 179 -4.19 -15.83 -16.83
CA ILE A 179 -5.17 -15.31 -15.88
C ILE A 179 -6.54 -15.92 -16.22
N ALA A 180 -7.22 -16.42 -15.21
CA ALA A 180 -8.57 -16.95 -15.35
C ALA A 180 -9.58 -15.79 -15.59
N PRO A 181 -10.71 -16.05 -16.28
CA PRO A 181 -11.68 -14.99 -16.60
C PRO A 181 -12.23 -14.24 -15.39
N ASN A 182 -12.31 -14.90 -14.23
CA ASN A 182 -12.78 -14.29 -12.98
C ASN A 182 -11.73 -13.42 -12.28
N VAL A 183 -10.53 -13.26 -12.83
CA VAL A 183 -9.44 -12.48 -12.21
C VAL A 183 -9.06 -11.31 -13.10
N GLN A 184 -9.03 -10.11 -12.53
CA GLN A 184 -8.48 -8.91 -13.19
C GLN A 184 -7.30 -8.34 -12.40
N LEU A 185 -6.27 -7.87 -13.12
CA LEU A 185 -5.06 -7.32 -12.54
C LEU A 185 -5.10 -5.80 -12.55
N TYR A 186 -4.72 -5.25 -11.41
CA TYR A 186 -4.52 -3.82 -11.22
C TYR A 186 -3.15 -3.56 -10.60
N SER A 187 -2.59 -2.39 -10.84
CA SER A 187 -1.32 -1.97 -10.24
C SER A 187 -1.38 -0.54 -9.74
N VAL A 188 -0.58 -0.23 -8.73
CA VAL A 188 -0.46 1.12 -8.18
C VAL A 188 0.17 2.12 -9.14
N GLY A 189 0.68 1.66 -10.28
CA GLY A 189 1.27 2.52 -11.32
C GLY A 189 2.05 1.74 -12.36
N LYS A 190 2.57 2.47 -13.35
CA LYS A 190 3.30 1.88 -14.49
C LYS A 190 4.52 1.07 -14.08
N HIS A 191 5.23 1.48 -13.01
CA HIS A 191 6.42 0.78 -12.53
C HIS A 191 6.07 -0.62 -11.97
N ALA A 192 5.02 -0.72 -11.14
CA ALA A 192 4.54 -2.00 -10.62
C ALA A 192 3.99 -2.91 -11.75
N ALA A 193 3.32 -2.33 -12.75
CA ALA A 193 2.89 -3.08 -13.93
C ALA A 193 4.09 -3.60 -14.72
N ALA A 194 5.12 -2.79 -14.94
CA ALA A 194 6.34 -3.19 -15.64
C ALA A 194 7.09 -4.31 -14.90
N ALA A 195 7.07 -4.29 -13.56
CA ALA A 195 7.65 -5.37 -12.74
C ALA A 195 6.93 -6.71 -12.99
N MET A 196 5.60 -6.74 -13.05
CA MET A 196 4.84 -7.95 -13.44
C MET A 196 5.12 -8.33 -14.89
N HIS A 197 5.16 -7.37 -15.81
CA HIS A 197 5.44 -7.63 -17.23
C HIS A 197 6.84 -8.21 -17.47
N SER A 198 7.82 -7.98 -16.58
CA SER A 198 9.14 -8.61 -16.67
C SER A 198 9.10 -10.13 -16.60
N VAL A 199 8.07 -10.70 -15.98
CA VAL A 199 7.87 -12.15 -15.84
C VAL A 199 6.63 -12.67 -16.57
N ARG A 200 5.66 -11.82 -16.86
CA ARG A 200 4.40 -12.14 -17.57
C ARG A 200 4.01 -11.00 -18.52
N PRO A 201 4.71 -10.81 -19.63
CA PRO A 201 4.49 -9.68 -20.55
C PRO A 201 3.10 -9.66 -21.20
N GLN A 202 2.39 -10.80 -21.21
CA GLN A 202 1.08 -10.95 -21.82
C GLN A 202 -0.10 -10.52 -20.94
N PHE A 203 0.14 -10.16 -19.65
CA PHE A 203 -0.96 -9.80 -18.77
C PHE A 203 -1.49 -8.39 -19.06
N ASP A 204 -2.81 -8.24 -19.10
CA ASP A 204 -3.45 -6.93 -19.09
C ASP A 204 -3.51 -6.42 -17.65
N ILE A 205 -2.91 -5.24 -17.39
CA ILE A 205 -2.79 -4.66 -16.05
C ILE A 205 -3.27 -3.22 -16.11
N ARG A 206 -4.33 -2.93 -15.37
CA ARG A 206 -4.96 -1.62 -15.31
C ARG A 206 -4.42 -0.80 -14.13
N PRO A 207 -4.45 0.54 -14.21
CA PRO A 207 -4.04 1.37 -13.09
C PRO A 207 -5.09 1.37 -11.98
N LEU A 208 -4.64 1.24 -10.73
CA LEU A 208 -5.41 1.50 -9.52
C LEU A 208 -4.46 2.14 -8.50
N ILE A 209 -4.34 3.46 -8.55
CA ILE A 209 -3.48 4.20 -7.65
C ILE A 209 -4.19 4.34 -6.30
N TYR A 210 -3.48 4.14 -5.21
CA TYR A 210 -4.04 4.25 -3.86
C TYR A 210 -4.40 5.69 -3.47
N GLY A 211 -5.37 5.84 -2.56
CA GLY A 211 -5.75 7.13 -2.01
C GLY A 211 -5.18 7.38 -0.62
N LEU A 212 -4.70 8.60 -0.37
CA LEU A 212 -4.32 9.06 0.96
C LEU A 212 -5.30 10.13 1.46
N PRO A 213 -5.51 10.22 2.80
CA PRO A 213 -6.27 11.33 3.37
C PRO A 213 -5.56 12.67 3.13
N ASP A 214 -6.33 13.75 2.99
CA ASP A 214 -5.76 15.10 2.96
C ASP A 214 -5.31 15.53 4.36
N TYR A 215 -4.07 15.19 4.69
CA TYR A 215 -3.47 15.54 5.99
C TYR A 215 -3.23 17.04 6.15
N ALA A 216 -3.13 17.80 5.05
CA ALA A 216 -2.91 19.24 5.11
C ALA A 216 -4.17 20.01 5.55
N ALA A 217 -5.35 19.43 5.35
CA ALA A 217 -6.63 19.98 5.79
C ALA A 217 -6.95 19.67 7.27
N ALA A 218 -6.20 18.78 7.91
CA ALA A 218 -6.44 18.35 9.28
C ALA A 218 -5.54 19.13 10.27
N ASP A 219 -6.08 19.43 11.44
CA ASP A 219 -5.25 19.91 12.54
C ASP A 219 -4.35 18.78 13.05
N PHE A 220 -3.10 19.09 13.27
CA PHE A 220 -2.12 18.21 13.91
C PHE A 220 -1.15 19.00 14.77
N PRO A 221 -0.59 18.39 15.84
CA PRO A 221 0.35 19.06 16.72
C PRO A 221 1.56 19.58 15.95
N ARG A 222 1.87 20.87 16.11
CA ARG A 222 3.09 21.47 15.55
C ARG A 222 4.27 21.15 16.42
N CYS A 223 5.38 20.73 15.84
CA CYS A 223 6.61 20.45 16.54
C CYS A 223 7.82 21.05 15.81
N ASP A 224 8.80 21.44 16.58
CA ASP A 224 10.13 21.74 16.07
C ASP A 224 10.87 20.42 15.82
N LEU A 225 11.35 20.24 14.61
CA LEU A 225 12.11 19.05 14.22
C LEU A 225 13.60 19.19 14.50
N GLY A 226 14.04 20.32 15.06
CA GLY A 226 15.43 20.57 15.45
C GLY A 226 16.38 20.86 14.29
N TYR A 227 15.86 21.21 13.11
CA TYR A 227 16.65 21.58 11.93
C TYR A 227 16.64 23.10 11.71
N PRO A 228 17.70 23.67 11.08
CA PRO A 228 17.71 25.08 10.72
C PRO A 228 16.53 25.43 9.82
N ALA A 229 15.61 26.29 10.31
CA ALA A 229 14.41 26.69 9.58
C ALA A 229 14.67 27.83 8.56
N ASP A 230 15.86 28.42 8.59
CA ASP A 230 16.29 29.51 7.71
C ASP A 230 16.81 29.04 6.35
N LYS A 231 16.96 27.73 6.15
CA LYS A 231 17.49 27.13 4.92
C LYS A 231 16.46 26.21 4.25
N PRO A 232 16.47 26.13 2.92
CA PRO A 232 15.68 25.13 2.20
C PRO A 232 15.99 23.73 2.71
N LEU A 233 14.95 22.95 3.05
CA LEU A 233 15.05 21.59 3.56
C LEU A 233 14.73 20.58 2.46
N PHE A 234 15.69 19.71 2.17
CA PHE A 234 15.56 18.56 1.27
C PHE A 234 15.53 17.28 2.09
N ALA A 235 14.48 16.48 1.94
CA ALA A 235 14.28 15.30 2.79
C ALA A 235 14.03 14.03 1.98
N THR A 236 14.55 12.91 2.48
CA THR A 236 14.20 11.56 2.04
C THR A 236 13.69 10.74 3.22
N VAL A 237 12.63 9.95 3.00
CA VAL A 237 11.99 9.15 4.04
C VAL A 237 11.82 7.70 3.57
N GLY A 238 12.29 6.75 4.37
CA GLY A 238 12.16 5.32 4.09
C GLY A 238 13.25 4.48 4.75
N SER A 239 13.08 3.16 4.77
CA SER A 239 14.13 2.24 5.22
C SER A 239 15.42 2.45 4.43
N PHE A 240 16.55 2.38 5.09
CA PHE A 240 17.86 2.49 4.43
C PHE A 240 18.22 1.13 3.86
N GLU A 241 18.04 1.00 2.58
CA GLU A 241 18.28 -0.20 1.80
C GLU A 241 18.72 0.18 0.38
N ARG A 242 19.53 -0.68 -0.25
CA ARG A 242 20.09 -0.41 -1.58
C ARG A 242 19.03 0.01 -2.62
N ARG A 243 17.85 -0.60 -2.56
CA ARG A 243 16.73 -0.29 -3.44
C ARG A 243 16.25 1.17 -3.32
N LYS A 244 16.38 1.77 -2.13
CA LYS A 244 15.96 3.16 -1.85
C LYS A 244 16.99 4.22 -2.20
N GLY A 245 18.22 3.85 -2.54
CA GLY A 245 19.21 4.73 -3.14
C GLY A 245 19.72 5.88 -2.28
N GLN A 246 19.76 5.73 -0.95
CA GLN A 246 20.31 6.78 -0.08
C GLN A 246 21.76 7.12 -0.43
N ASP A 247 22.53 6.16 -0.91
CA ASP A 247 23.92 6.35 -1.38
C ASP A 247 23.99 7.27 -2.60
N ILE A 248 23.02 7.22 -3.52
CA ILE A 248 22.92 8.12 -4.68
C ILE A 248 22.72 9.55 -4.18
N PHE A 249 21.78 9.75 -3.25
CA PHE A 249 21.52 11.09 -2.69
C PHE A 249 22.74 11.60 -1.92
N CYS A 250 23.44 10.75 -1.15
CA CYS A 250 24.69 11.10 -0.50
C CYS A 250 25.77 11.54 -1.51
N LYS A 251 25.93 10.80 -2.62
CA LYS A 251 26.88 11.17 -3.69
C LYS A 251 26.52 12.51 -4.32
N ALA A 252 25.24 12.71 -4.62
CA ALA A 252 24.77 13.98 -5.21
C ALA A 252 25.05 15.19 -4.29
N ILE A 253 24.83 15.05 -2.97
CA ILE A 253 25.17 16.11 -2.00
C ILE A 253 26.66 16.42 -1.98
N ARG A 254 27.54 15.41 -2.09
CA ARG A 254 28.99 15.62 -2.15
C ARG A 254 29.44 16.33 -3.43
N LEU A 255 28.73 16.13 -4.53
CA LEU A 255 29.02 16.78 -5.82
C LEU A 255 28.62 18.26 -5.85
N LEU A 256 27.76 18.72 -4.94
CA LEU A 256 27.40 20.12 -4.86
C LEU A 256 28.61 21.01 -4.51
N PRO A 257 28.77 22.16 -5.15
CA PRO A 257 29.75 23.16 -4.70
C PRO A 257 29.49 23.53 -3.23
N ASP A 258 30.55 23.71 -2.43
CA ASP A 258 30.45 24.04 -0.99
C ASP A 258 29.52 25.21 -0.73
N ALA A 259 29.69 26.31 -1.49
CA ALA A 259 28.87 27.52 -1.36
C ALA A 259 27.37 27.30 -1.68
N VAL A 260 27.04 26.26 -2.41
CA VAL A 260 25.64 25.85 -2.68
C VAL A 260 25.13 24.93 -1.58
N ARG A 261 25.91 23.88 -1.25
CA ARG A 261 25.55 22.90 -0.23
C ARG A 261 25.26 23.56 1.12
N GLU A 262 26.06 24.56 1.52
CA GLU A 262 25.90 25.29 2.78
C GLU A 262 24.59 26.12 2.87
N LYS A 263 23.95 26.38 1.74
CA LYS A 263 22.66 27.10 1.69
C LYS A 263 21.45 26.21 1.95
N ALA A 264 21.61 24.91 2.07
CA ALA A 264 20.52 23.95 2.23
C ALA A 264 20.72 23.06 3.46
N THR A 265 19.62 22.49 3.92
CA THR A 265 19.58 21.40 4.91
C THR A 265 19.14 20.11 4.23
N PHE A 266 19.81 19.01 4.55
CA PHE A 266 19.51 17.68 4.02
C PHE A 266 19.15 16.73 5.17
N LEU A 267 17.99 16.08 5.06
CA LEU A 267 17.49 15.19 6.10
C LEU A 267 17.24 13.77 5.56
N PHE A 268 17.82 12.80 6.24
CA PHE A 268 17.58 11.39 6.01
C PHE A 268 16.75 10.81 7.15
N VAL A 269 15.56 10.26 6.86
CA VAL A 269 14.68 9.66 7.86
C VAL A 269 14.47 8.19 7.54
N GLY A 270 14.83 7.30 8.47
CA GLY A 270 14.57 5.89 8.30
C GLY A 270 15.40 4.96 9.18
N LYS A 271 14.96 3.70 9.25
CA LYS A 271 15.71 2.64 9.93
C LYS A 271 16.71 2.02 8.96
N ALA A 272 17.86 1.64 9.48
CA ALA A 272 18.84 0.82 8.74
C ALA A 272 18.27 -0.60 8.53
N ALA A 273 18.08 -0.97 7.28
CA ALA A 273 17.86 -2.34 6.83
C ALA A 273 19.13 -2.89 6.16
N ASP A 274 20.00 -1.98 5.66
CA ASP A 274 21.28 -2.27 5.03
C ASP A 274 22.36 -1.41 5.69
N GLN A 275 23.44 -2.05 6.17
CA GLN A 275 24.51 -1.38 6.87
C GLN A 275 25.33 -0.46 5.95
N GLU A 276 25.55 -0.83 4.69
CA GLU A 276 26.29 -0.02 3.71
C GLU A 276 25.56 1.32 3.48
N MET A 277 24.23 1.26 3.33
CA MET A 277 23.42 2.48 3.16
C MET A 277 23.45 3.36 4.41
N MET A 278 23.41 2.74 5.59
CA MET A 278 23.52 3.48 6.85
C MET A 278 24.89 4.14 7.02
N ASP A 279 25.95 3.44 6.66
CA ASP A 279 27.32 3.96 6.78
C ASP A 279 27.55 5.11 5.79
N ALA A 280 27.00 5.05 4.59
CA ALA A 280 27.04 6.15 3.63
C ALA A 280 26.40 7.43 4.20
N VAL A 281 25.24 7.31 4.84
CA VAL A 281 24.54 8.45 5.47
C VAL A 281 25.31 8.96 6.69
N ARG A 282 25.81 8.10 7.57
CA ARG A 282 26.60 8.48 8.74
C ARG A 282 27.87 9.21 8.36
N THR A 283 28.57 8.70 7.36
CA THR A 283 29.79 9.35 6.85
C THR A 283 29.48 10.77 6.37
N LEU A 284 28.44 10.93 5.55
CA LEU A 284 28.03 12.25 5.06
C LEU A 284 27.61 13.19 6.19
N THR A 285 26.91 12.70 7.22
CA THR A 285 26.53 13.49 8.40
C THR A 285 27.76 13.95 9.19
N THR A 286 28.79 13.12 9.26
CA THR A 286 30.07 13.46 9.92
C THR A 286 30.87 14.48 9.10
N GLU A 287 30.86 14.35 7.76
CA GLU A 287 31.51 15.29 6.85
C GLU A 287 30.88 16.68 6.88
N HIS A 288 29.56 16.76 7.04
CA HIS A 288 28.77 17.99 6.95
C HIS A 288 27.78 18.16 8.11
N PRO A 289 28.23 18.22 9.37
CA PRO A 289 27.37 18.19 10.55
C PRO A 289 26.48 19.45 10.72
N ALA A 290 26.80 20.53 10.00
CA ALA A 290 26.03 21.79 10.07
C ALA A 290 24.76 21.77 9.20
N ASN A 291 24.66 20.88 8.22
CA ASN A 291 23.55 20.89 7.26
C ASN A 291 23.08 19.51 6.77
N VAL A 292 23.70 18.41 7.23
CA VAL A 292 23.24 17.03 6.94
C VAL A 292 22.83 16.35 8.24
N PHE A 293 21.59 15.87 8.30
CA PHE A 293 21.00 15.30 9.49
C PHE A 293 20.44 13.91 9.20
N TYR A 294 20.39 13.09 10.23
CA TYR A 294 19.80 11.75 10.20
C TYR A 294 18.86 11.56 11.40
N CYS A 295 17.68 11.04 11.13
CA CYS A 295 16.73 10.62 12.14
C CYS A 295 16.27 9.18 11.89
N LYS A 296 16.35 8.33 12.90
CA LYS A 296 15.99 6.90 12.80
C LYS A 296 14.50 6.68 12.56
N ARG A 297 13.65 7.52 13.14
CA ARG A 297 12.21 7.40 13.08
C ARG A 297 11.54 8.72 13.46
N LEU A 298 10.50 9.05 12.74
CA LEU A 298 9.54 10.09 13.09
C LEU A 298 8.18 9.46 13.37
N SER A 299 7.41 10.03 14.29
CA SER A 299 6.00 9.75 14.49
C SER A 299 5.17 10.24 13.29
N ARG A 300 3.90 9.85 13.22
CA ARG A 300 3.01 10.33 12.15
C ARG A 300 2.86 11.86 12.14
N ASP A 301 2.79 12.49 13.33
CA ASP A 301 2.67 13.96 13.41
C ASP A 301 3.99 14.65 13.06
N GLU A 302 5.14 14.09 13.45
CA GLU A 302 6.44 14.59 13.01
C GLU A 302 6.64 14.44 11.49
N ILE A 303 6.15 13.37 10.86
CA ILE A 303 6.14 13.24 9.39
C ILE A 303 5.28 14.34 8.75
N LYS A 304 4.08 14.64 9.27
CA LYS A 304 3.25 15.74 8.76
C LYS A 304 3.97 17.08 8.90
N ASN A 305 4.63 17.31 10.05
CA ASN A 305 5.45 18.52 10.26
C ASN A 305 6.62 18.58 9.27
N LEU A 306 7.29 17.46 9.00
CA LEU A 306 8.33 17.39 7.99
C LEU A 306 7.79 17.74 6.60
N MET A 307 6.67 17.14 6.20
CA MET A 307 6.03 17.42 4.91
C MET A 307 5.62 18.88 4.78
N GLU A 308 5.15 19.52 5.84
CA GLU A 308 4.81 20.94 5.83
C GLU A 308 6.04 21.85 5.76
N GLN A 309 7.12 21.51 6.47
CA GLN A 309 8.33 22.33 6.58
C GLN A 309 9.31 22.11 5.44
N CYS A 310 9.37 20.93 4.83
CA CYS A 310 10.32 20.67 3.75
C CYS A 310 10.07 21.57 2.53
N THR A 311 11.15 21.85 1.82
CA THR A 311 11.10 22.61 0.56
C THR A 311 10.88 21.67 -0.61
N CYS A 312 11.55 20.52 -0.60
CA CYS A 312 11.48 19.51 -1.66
C CYS A 312 11.79 18.13 -1.09
N LEU A 313 11.15 17.11 -1.62
CA LEU A 313 11.46 15.71 -1.30
C LEU A 313 12.40 15.13 -2.34
N VAL A 314 13.26 14.21 -1.91
CA VAL A 314 14.20 13.51 -2.80
C VAL A 314 13.98 12.00 -2.69
N CYS A 315 13.57 11.38 -3.79
CA CYS A 315 13.38 9.94 -3.91
C CYS A 315 14.40 9.35 -4.88
N ALA A 316 15.53 8.94 -4.33
CA ALA A 316 16.64 8.40 -5.12
C ALA A 316 16.53 6.87 -5.35
N SER A 317 15.32 6.33 -5.28
CA SER A 317 15.09 4.88 -5.32
C SER A 317 15.48 4.28 -6.69
N ARG A 318 16.20 3.17 -6.67
CA ARG A 318 16.48 2.32 -7.84
C ARG A 318 15.29 1.45 -8.24
N ASP A 319 14.36 1.25 -7.32
CA ASP A 319 13.19 0.39 -7.54
C ASP A 319 12.12 0.68 -6.48
N ASP A 320 11.12 1.50 -6.82
CA ASP A 320 10.02 1.83 -5.92
C ASP A 320 8.69 1.90 -6.69
N PRO A 321 7.74 1.00 -6.41
CA PRO A 321 6.48 0.94 -7.14
C PRO A 321 5.65 2.22 -7.02
N MET A 322 5.63 2.85 -5.83
CA MET A 322 4.94 4.11 -5.57
C MET A 322 5.32 4.62 -4.16
N PRO A 323 6.35 5.48 -4.06
CA PRO A 323 6.85 5.96 -2.77
C PRO A 323 5.82 6.85 -2.05
N THR A 324 5.25 6.35 -0.95
CA THR A 324 4.18 7.04 -0.20
C THR A 324 4.61 8.40 0.34
N PHE A 325 5.87 8.58 0.75
CA PHE A 325 6.34 9.86 1.28
C PHE A 325 6.34 10.97 0.22
N VAL A 326 6.57 10.64 -1.06
CA VAL A 326 6.44 11.60 -2.17
C VAL A 326 4.98 12.05 -2.29
N THR A 327 4.04 11.11 -2.25
CA THR A 327 2.61 11.42 -2.27
C THR A 327 2.19 12.25 -1.04
N GLU A 328 2.74 11.93 0.14
CA GLU A 328 2.52 12.74 1.35
C GLU A 328 3.03 14.18 1.18
N GLY A 329 4.15 14.38 0.50
CA GLY A 329 4.65 15.71 0.14
C GLY A 329 3.69 16.48 -0.77
N LEU A 330 3.14 15.81 -1.79
CA LEU A 330 2.15 16.41 -2.70
C LEU A 330 0.89 16.89 -1.96
N ILE A 331 0.47 16.22 -0.89
CA ILE A 331 -0.63 16.67 -0.02
C ILE A 331 -0.35 18.06 0.54
N PHE A 332 0.90 18.36 0.91
CA PHE A 332 1.32 19.69 1.40
C PHE A 332 1.78 20.62 0.29
N GLY A 333 1.62 20.23 -0.96
CA GLY A 333 2.04 21.01 -2.13
C GLY A 333 3.56 21.12 -2.26
N LYS A 334 4.28 20.05 -1.89
CA LYS A 334 5.74 20.00 -2.00
C LYS A 334 6.16 19.27 -3.26
N PRO A 335 7.00 19.90 -4.10
CA PRO A 335 7.58 19.20 -5.24
C PRO A 335 8.56 18.12 -4.79
N SER A 336 8.85 17.20 -5.68
CA SER A 336 9.82 16.15 -5.44
C SER A 336 10.79 15.99 -6.61
N ILE A 337 12.00 15.53 -6.30
CA ILE A 337 12.99 15.06 -7.28
C ILE A 337 13.01 13.54 -7.15
N VAL A 338 12.60 12.84 -8.20
CA VAL A 338 12.46 11.39 -8.16
C VAL A 338 13.25 10.73 -9.28
N SER A 339 13.77 9.52 -9.02
CA SER A 339 14.36 8.73 -10.09
C SER A 339 13.28 8.19 -11.04
N GLU A 340 13.63 7.95 -12.30
CA GLU A 340 12.75 7.35 -13.31
C GLU A 340 12.27 5.94 -12.93
N HIS A 341 12.96 5.27 -12.00
CA HIS A 341 12.62 3.96 -11.48
C HIS A 341 11.67 4.00 -10.27
N THR A 342 10.84 5.05 -10.20
CA THR A 342 9.74 5.16 -9.25
C THR A 342 8.39 5.26 -9.94
N GLY A 343 7.34 4.71 -9.33
CA GLY A 343 6.00 4.78 -9.90
C GLY A 343 5.46 6.20 -10.01
N THR A 344 5.92 7.11 -9.17
CA THR A 344 5.54 8.53 -9.20
C THR A 344 6.15 9.28 -10.40
N ALA A 345 7.32 8.87 -10.91
CA ALA A 345 7.99 9.54 -12.02
C ALA A 345 7.10 9.69 -13.27
N GLY A 346 6.29 8.66 -13.56
CA GLY A 346 5.38 8.69 -14.70
C GLY A 346 4.19 9.65 -14.60
N LEU A 347 4.03 10.33 -13.47
CA LEU A 347 2.96 11.29 -13.19
C LEU A 347 3.49 12.72 -13.00
N ILE A 348 4.79 12.88 -12.77
CA ILE A 348 5.43 14.18 -12.59
C ILE A 348 5.56 14.88 -13.94
N THR A 349 5.22 16.15 -13.95
CA THR A 349 5.45 17.08 -15.07
C THR A 349 6.69 17.92 -14.74
N GLU A 350 7.76 17.72 -15.48
CA GLU A 350 9.08 18.33 -15.28
C GLU A 350 8.99 19.85 -15.13
N GLY A 351 9.50 20.38 -14.00
CA GLY A 351 9.52 21.81 -13.71
C GLY A 351 8.17 22.44 -13.36
N VAL A 352 7.09 21.64 -13.26
CA VAL A 352 5.73 22.10 -12.92
C VAL A 352 5.32 21.63 -11.53
N ASP A 353 5.46 20.34 -11.24
CA ASP A 353 5.11 19.74 -9.95
C ASP A 353 6.22 18.87 -9.36
N GLY A 354 7.38 18.81 -10.03
CA GLY A 354 8.56 18.10 -9.59
C GLY A 354 9.60 17.95 -10.69
N PHE A 355 10.56 17.06 -10.44
CA PHE A 355 11.65 16.75 -11.36
C PHE A 355 11.89 15.25 -11.40
N THR A 356 12.32 14.77 -12.56
CA THR A 356 12.76 13.38 -12.76
C THR A 356 14.23 13.34 -13.17
N TYR A 357 14.91 12.26 -12.87
CA TYR A 357 16.28 12.03 -13.31
C TYR A 357 16.54 10.54 -13.56
N PRO A 358 17.51 10.20 -14.44
CA PRO A 358 17.87 8.82 -14.76
C PRO A 358 18.33 8.06 -13.50
N ASP A 359 18.04 6.76 -13.45
CA ASP A 359 18.49 5.91 -12.35
C ASP A 359 20.03 5.92 -12.20
N ASP A 360 20.47 5.83 -10.95
CA ASP A 360 21.89 5.73 -10.56
C ASP A 360 22.78 6.87 -11.11
N ASP A 361 22.19 8.05 -11.37
CA ASP A 361 22.88 9.24 -11.89
C ASP A 361 22.97 10.34 -10.81
N PRO A 362 23.98 10.27 -9.92
CA PRO A 362 24.16 11.28 -8.86
C PRO A 362 24.56 12.65 -9.41
N GLU A 363 25.21 12.73 -10.58
CA GLU A 363 25.60 13.97 -11.25
C GLU A 363 24.35 14.74 -11.72
N LYS A 364 23.40 14.05 -12.35
CA LYS A 364 22.14 14.65 -12.75
C LYS A 364 21.32 15.08 -11.53
N LEU A 365 21.24 14.23 -10.50
CA LEU A 365 20.58 14.59 -9.25
C LEU A 365 21.24 15.83 -8.59
N ALA A 366 22.57 15.91 -8.57
CA ALA A 366 23.30 17.07 -8.05
C ALA A 366 22.98 18.36 -8.83
N SER A 367 22.92 18.29 -10.16
CA SER A 367 22.55 19.42 -11.00
C SER A 367 21.13 19.94 -10.72
N ILE A 368 20.15 19.06 -10.52
CA ILE A 368 18.79 19.45 -10.16
C ILE A 368 18.74 20.01 -8.73
N LEU A 369 19.45 19.40 -7.77
CA LEU A 369 19.58 19.91 -6.41
C LEU A 369 20.20 21.30 -6.37
N GLU A 370 21.28 21.54 -7.12
CA GLU A 370 21.92 22.85 -7.22
C GLU A 370 20.91 23.91 -7.70
N TRP A 371 20.21 23.61 -8.79
CA TRP A 371 19.17 24.51 -9.28
C TRP A 371 18.07 24.74 -8.23
N ALA A 372 17.59 23.69 -7.57
CA ALA A 372 16.53 23.76 -6.58
C ALA A 372 16.93 24.58 -5.32
N ILE A 373 18.18 24.42 -4.88
CA ILE A 373 18.76 25.19 -3.75
C ILE A 373 18.87 26.68 -4.07
N LEU A 374 19.22 27.00 -5.30
CA LEU A 374 19.40 28.39 -5.75
C LEU A 374 18.09 29.08 -6.12
N HIS A 375 16.99 28.32 -6.29
CA HIS A 375 15.68 28.86 -6.70
C HIS A 375 14.52 28.36 -5.82
N PRO A 376 14.58 28.51 -4.48
CA PRO A 376 13.53 28.00 -3.58
C PRO A 376 12.16 28.64 -3.84
N GLU A 377 12.13 29.87 -4.35
CA GLU A 377 10.90 30.55 -4.75
C GLU A 377 10.21 29.90 -5.95
N LYS A 378 10.97 29.26 -6.85
CA LYS A 378 10.42 28.47 -7.97
C LYS A 378 9.77 27.18 -7.47
N LEU A 379 10.42 26.51 -6.51
CA LEU A 379 9.83 25.33 -5.86
C LEU A 379 8.54 25.70 -5.11
N ALA A 380 8.53 26.83 -4.39
CA ALA A 380 7.33 27.30 -3.72
C ALA A 380 6.19 27.63 -4.69
N ALA A 381 6.49 28.11 -5.90
CA ALA A 381 5.50 28.37 -6.94
C ALA A 381 4.82 27.10 -7.48
N MET A 382 5.46 25.92 -7.38
CA MET A 382 4.91 24.63 -7.80
C MET A 382 3.78 24.11 -6.90
N ARG A 383 3.58 24.73 -5.74
CA ARG A 383 2.64 24.26 -4.70
C ARG A 383 1.26 23.91 -5.22
N ALA A 384 0.68 24.77 -6.05
CA ALA A 384 -0.67 24.56 -6.56
C ALA A 384 -0.74 23.36 -7.51
N ASP A 385 0.28 23.16 -8.32
CA ASP A 385 0.31 22.06 -9.29
C ASP A 385 0.63 20.72 -8.60
N CYS A 386 1.50 20.70 -7.58
CA CYS A 386 1.67 19.55 -6.70
C CYS A 386 0.33 19.12 -6.04
N ARG A 387 -0.45 20.09 -5.55
CA ARG A 387 -1.78 19.81 -4.99
C ARG A 387 -2.75 19.25 -6.02
N LYS A 388 -2.78 19.80 -7.23
CA LYS A 388 -3.60 19.27 -8.34
C LYS A 388 -3.21 17.83 -8.67
N LEU A 389 -1.91 17.52 -8.71
CA LEU A 389 -1.41 16.15 -8.94
C LEU A 389 -1.92 15.19 -7.85
N TYR A 390 -1.85 15.60 -6.57
CA TYR A 390 -2.43 14.82 -5.49
C TYR A 390 -3.94 14.62 -5.66
N GLU A 391 -4.69 15.69 -5.89
CA GLU A 391 -6.15 15.66 -6.01
C GLU A 391 -6.61 14.78 -7.17
N ALA A 392 -5.91 14.83 -8.29
CA ALA A 392 -6.24 14.06 -9.49
C ALA A 392 -5.97 12.55 -9.34
N HIS A 393 -4.90 12.17 -8.65
CA HIS A 393 -4.41 10.78 -8.69
C HIS A 393 -4.35 10.09 -7.33
N TYR A 394 -4.16 10.83 -6.23
CA TYR A 394 -3.84 10.27 -4.93
C TYR A 394 -4.87 10.61 -3.85
N SER A 395 -5.91 11.37 -4.17
CA SER A 395 -6.97 11.68 -3.21
C SER A 395 -7.82 10.44 -2.89
N LYS A 396 -8.42 10.42 -1.70
CA LYS A 396 -9.40 9.37 -1.34
C LYS A 396 -10.52 9.27 -2.35
N GLN A 397 -10.97 10.41 -2.93
CA GLN A 397 -12.06 10.42 -3.90
C GLN A 397 -11.64 9.77 -5.21
N SER A 398 -10.49 10.14 -5.78
CA SER A 398 -9.95 9.55 -7.01
C SER A 398 -9.78 8.03 -6.87
N PHE A 399 -9.25 7.57 -5.74
CA PHE A 399 -9.14 6.15 -5.45
C PHE A 399 -10.50 5.46 -5.33
N ALA A 400 -11.44 6.07 -4.59
CA ALA A 400 -12.77 5.52 -4.40
C ALA A 400 -13.52 5.38 -5.73
N ASP A 401 -13.43 6.37 -6.61
CA ASP A 401 -14.06 6.35 -7.93
C ASP A 401 -13.46 5.23 -8.80
N THR A 402 -12.13 5.11 -8.82
CA THR A 402 -11.44 4.10 -9.62
C THR A 402 -11.69 2.68 -9.09
N LEU A 403 -11.60 2.46 -7.76
CA LEU A 403 -11.89 1.16 -7.16
C LEU A 403 -13.35 0.76 -7.35
N THR A 404 -14.29 1.71 -7.18
CA THR A 404 -15.72 1.45 -7.38
C THR A 404 -16.01 1.03 -8.82
N ALA A 405 -15.43 1.71 -9.81
CA ALA A 405 -15.57 1.35 -11.21
C ALA A 405 -14.99 -0.04 -11.51
N ALA A 406 -13.79 -0.34 -10.98
CA ALA A 406 -13.13 -1.64 -11.14
C ALA A 406 -13.97 -2.79 -10.55
N VAL A 407 -14.48 -2.62 -9.33
CA VAL A 407 -15.30 -3.64 -8.66
C VAL A 407 -16.62 -3.86 -9.40
N LYS A 408 -17.31 -2.77 -9.82
CA LYS A 408 -18.55 -2.89 -10.59
C LYS A 408 -18.36 -3.64 -11.90
N GLU A 409 -17.36 -3.22 -12.70
CA GLU A 409 -17.07 -3.87 -13.97
C GLU A 409 -16.80 -5.38 -13.79
N LEU A 410 -15.99 -5.73 -12.80
CA LEU A 410 -15.63 -7.11 -12.52
C LEU A 410 -16.81 -7.95 -12.03
N THR A 411 -17.68 -7.38 -11.18
CA THR A 411 -18.83 -8.10 -10.62
C THR A 411 -20.05 -8.14 -11.55
N GLU A 412 -20.15 -7.23 -12.52
CA GLU A 412 -21.22 -7.26 -13.54
C GLU A 412 -20.94 -8.26 -14.67
N GLN A 413 -19.68 -8.67 -14.84
CA GLN A 413 -19.26 -9.68 -15.82
C GLN A 413 -19.45 -11.13 -15.32
N HIS A 414 -19.73 -11.29 -14.02
CA HIS A 414 -19.90 -12.58 -13.34
C HIS A 414 -21.22 -12.69 -12.60
#